data_5bc26edb6f23f2376189822d2d33d676
#
_entry.id   5bc26edb6f23f2376189822d2d33d676
#
_cell.length_a   1.000
_cell.length_b   1.000
_cell.length_c   1.000
_cell.angle_alpha   90.00
_cell.angle_beta   90.00
_cell.angle_gamma   90.00
#
_symmetry.space_group_name_H-M   'P 1'
#
loop_
_entity.id
_entity.type
_entity.pdbx_description
1 polymer ?
#
loop_
_entity_poly.entity_id
_entity_poly.type
_entity_poly.pdbx_seq_one_letter_code
_entity_poly.pdbx_strand_id
1 'polypeptide(L)'
;MPELPDTANTAPNTPSLGYTQTRLVQLCVPPAPLQLESGKTIGPVQVAYETYGTLSPRRDNAIFICHALTGDAHVAGRHSSDEKKAGWWDGFIGPGKGIDTDRYFVICANILGGCMGTTGPSSIDPETGKPFGPAFPFLTIADIVGLHKKLVEHLGIEKLLAVVGGSLGGMQVLEWAARYPEGLKSAIVLASGSRLNAQGIAFNAVGRRAIYTDPAFKDGNYYDYPEKPRFGLALARMIAHITYLSEQSIELKFGRRLQNSADLTYDLRKETEFQIESYLHYQGKRFVERFDANSYLVLTRAMDYFSIETTHGPIPQALGKTDARFLVVSYDTDWLFPTSQSKELVRSLLQARRHVTYAELPSPHGHDAFLIDSELPMLKDLVEPFLAKAYEA
;
A
#
# COMPACT_ATOMS: atom_id res chain seq x y z
N MET A 1 24.34 -13.32 -16.08
CA MET A 1 23.44 -12.14 -16.15
C MET A 1 24.05 -11.08 -15.27
N PRO A 2 24.45 -9.89 -15.75
CA PRO A 2 24.81 -8.83 -14.85
C PRO A 2 23.55 -8.42 -14.07
N GLU A 3 23.61 -8.55 -12.76
CA GLU A 3 22.63 -7.98 -11.86
C GLU A 3 22.54 -6.50 -12.18
N LEU A 4 21.34 -6.01 -12.48
CA LEU A 4 21.08 -4.58 -12.53
C LEU A 4 21.54 -4.00 -11.18
N PRO A 5 22.24 -2.88 -11.12
CA PRO A 5 22.69 -2.32 -9.86
C PRO A 5 21.47 -2.09 -8.97
N ASP A 6 21.42 -2.86 -7.89
CA ASP A 6 20.54 -2.61 -6.75
C ASP A 6 21.08 -1.30 -6.15
N THR A 7 20.39 -0.19 -6.38
CA THR A 7 20.77 1.11 -5.83
C THR A 7 20.42 1.21 -4.34
N ALA A 8 20.57 0.12 -3.62
CA ALA A 8 20.64 0.12 -2.17
C ALA A 8 22.07 0.47 -1.74
N ASN A 9 22.54 1.65 -2.12
CA ASN A 9 23.74 2.24 -1.53
C ASN A 9 23.28 3.00 -0.27
N THR A 10 23.07 2.28 0.82
CA THR A 10 22.93 2.92 2.13
C THR A 10 24.21 3.67 2.41
N ALA A 11 24.12 4.99 2.55
CA ALA A 11 25.23 5.81 3.03
C ALA A 11 25.79 5.16 4.31
N PRO A 12 27.11 5.02 4.47
CA PRO A 12 27.74 4.21 5.50
C PRO A 12 27.53 4.64 6.97
N ASN A 13 26.62 5.59 7.25
CA ASN A 13 26.39 6.13 8.60
C ASN A 13 24.92 6.40 8.95
N THR A 14 23.93 5.83 8.23
CA THR A 14 22.54 5.99 8.64
C THR A 14 22.23 4.98 9.76
N PRO A 15 21.76 5.40 10.95
CA PRO A 15 21.39 4.49 12.02
C PRO A 15 20.36 3.47 11.54
N SER A 16 20.61 2.18 11.75
CA SER A 16 19.68 1.11 11.40
C SER A 16 18.74 0.84 12.57
N LEU A 17 17.48 0.50 12.27
CA LEU A 17 16.52 -0.01 13.27
C LEU A 17 16.93 -1.37 13.88
N GLY A 18 17.91 -2.05 13.29
CA GLY A 18 18.28 -3.40 13.69
C GLY A 18 17.28 -4.45 13.19
N TYR A 19 17.18 -5.54 13.94
CA TYR A 19 16.24 -6.63 13.62
C TYR A 19 14.87 -6.35 14.16
N THR A 20 13.86 -6.55 13.31
CA THR A 20 12.44 -6.41 13.61
C THR A 20 11.75 -7.77 13.59
N GLN A 21 10.52 -7.85 14.06
CA GLN A 21 9.74 -9.08 14.06
C GLN A 21 8.29 -8.80 13.74
N THR A 22 7.75 -9.55 12.79
CA THR A 22 6.31 -9.58 12.58
C THR A 22 5.62 -10.27 13.74
N ARG A 23 4.67 -9.58 14.35
CA ARG A 23 3.81 -10.08 15.42
C ARG A 23 2.48 -10.51 14.87
N LEU A 24 1.88 -11.53 15.49
CA LEU A 24 0.55 -12.00 15.13
C LEU A 24 -0.37 -11.82 16.34
N VAL A 25 -1.58 -11.31 16.06
CA VAL A 25 -2.64 -11.21 17.07
C VAL A 25 -3.97 -11.69 16.50
N GLN A 26 -4.77 -12.37 17.32
CA GLN A 26 -6.13 -12.75 16.99
C GLN A 26 -7.08 -11.66 17.49
N LEU A 27 -7.81 -11.05 16.56
CA LEU A 27 -8.82 -10.04 16.84
C LEU A 27 -10.20 -10.53 16.36
N CYS A 28 -11.25 -9.81 16.72
CA CYS A 28 -12.61 -10.12 16.27
C CYS A 28 -13.01 -11.57 16.53
N VAL A 29 -12.61 -12.08 17.69
CA VAL A 29 -12.92 -13.44 18.13
C VAL A 29 -14.39 -13.55 18.52
N PRO A 30 -15.12 -14.61 18.16
CA PRO A 30 -16.49 -14.84 18.60
C PRO A 30 -16.62 -14.70 20.13
N PRO A 31 -17.70 -14.06 20.68
CA PRO A 31 -18.94 -13.70 19.95
C PRO A 31 -18.93 -12.31 19.28
N ALA A 32 -17.78 -11.67 19.10
CA ALA A 32 -17.66 -10.30 18.54
C ALA A 32 -16.86 -10.30 17.21
N PRO A 33 -17.36 -10.97 16.14
CA PRO A 33 -16.70 -10.96 14.83
C PRO A 33 -16.69 -9.54 14.21
N LEU A 34 -15.80 -9.32 13.23
CA LEU A 34 -15.79 -8.09 12.45
C LEU A 34 -17.03 -8.04 11.56
N GLN A 35 -17.78 -6.96 11.70
CA GLN A 35 -18.92 -6.65 10.82
C GLN A 35 -18.37 -5.98 9.56
N LEU A 36 -18.72 -6.50 8.38
CA LEU A 36 -18.30 -5.99 7.09
C LEU A 36 -19.40 -5.12 6.46
N GLU A 37 -19.00 -4.16 5.64
CA GLU A 37 -19.93 -3.31 4.86
C GLU A 37 -20.86 -4.13 3.95
N SER A 38 -20.42 -5.33 3.54
CA SER A 38 -21.25 -6.27 2.77
C SER A 38 -22.39 -6.90 3.57
N GLY A 39 -22.52 -6.61 4.87
CA GLY A 39 -23.46 -7.23 5.79
C GLY A 39 -23.03 -8.62 6.30
N LYS A 40 -21.90 -9.17 5.83
CA LYS A 40 -21.31 -10.40 6.34
C LYS A 40 -20.45 -10.12 7.58
N THR A 41 -20.07 -11.21 8.25
CA THR A 41 -19.12 -11.17 9.36
C THR A 41 -17.91 -12.02 9.06
N ILE A 42 -16.77 -11.70 9.66
CA ILE A 42 -15.58 -12.54 9.62
C ILE A 42 -14.91 -12.55 11.00
N GLY A 43 -14.49 -13.71 11.45
CA GLY A 43 -13.77 -13.89 12.73
C GLY A 43 -13.63 -15.36 13.12
N PRO A 44 -12.60 -15.72 13.88
CA PRO A 44 -11.52 -14.83 14.35
C PRO A 44 -10.67 -14.33 13.19
N VAL A 45 -10.09 -13.12 13.33
CA VAL A 45 -9.21 -12.53 12.33
C VAL A 45 -7.79 -12.46 12.88
N GLN A 46 -6.84 -13.14 12.24
CA GLN A 46 -5.42 -12.96 12.51
C GLN A 46 -4.94 -11.67 11.86
N VAL A 47 -4.19 -10.85 12.59
CA VAL A 47 -3.53 -9.65 12.08
C VAL A 47 -2.03 -9.79 12.25
N ALA A 48 -1.30 -9.68 11.16
CA ALA A 48 0.15 -9.58 11.16
C ALA A 48 0.55 -8.10 11.16
N TYR A 49 1.41 -7.69 12.09
CA TYR A 49 1.84 -6.30 12.24
C TYR A 49 3.25 -6.20 12.78
N GLU A 50 3.88 -5.05 12.55
CA GLU A 50 5.17 -4.68 13.13
C GLU A 50 5.08 -3.33 13.82
N THR A 51 5.97 -3.10 14.78
CA THR A 51 6.08 -1.83 15.49
C THR A 51 7.53 -1.42 15.61
N TYR A 52 7.78 -0.10 15.56
CA TYR A 52 9.11 0.48 15.59
C TYR A 52 9.13 1.68 16.54
N GLY A 53 10.25 1.91 17.22
CA GLY A 53 10.37 2.94 18.25
C GLY A 53 9.67 2.58 19.55
N THR A 54 9.46 3.56 20.41
CA THR A 54 8.90 3.38 21.76
C THR A 54 7.62 4.19 21.92
N LEU A 55 6.54 3.52 22.35
CA LEU A 55 5.28 4.20 22.67
C LEU A 55 5.47 5.05 23.94
N SER A 56 5.14 6.34 23.86
CA SER A 56 5.25 7.26 24.99
C SER A 56 4.34 6.83 26.15
N PRO A 57 4.64 7.19 27.39
CA PRO A 57 3.74 6.93 28.53
C PRO A 57 2.35 7.54 28.36
N ARG A 58 2.24 8.68 27.63
CA ARG A 58 0.96 9.32 27.29
C ARG A 58 0.27 8.70 26.07
N ARG A 59 0.95 7.78 25.35
CA ARG A 59 0.47 7.11 24.15
C ARG A 59 0.04 8.07 23.03
N ASP A 60 0.67 9.22 22.94
CA ASP A 60 0.33 10.34 22.04
C ASP A 60 1.26 10.50 20.85
N ASN A 61 2.28 9.62 20.72
CA ASN A 61 3.29 9.63 19.67
C ASN A 61 3.13 8.52 18.62
N ALA A 62 1.97 7.87 18.57
CA ALA A 62 1.75 6.72 17.69
C ALA A 62 1.40 7.15 16.26
N ILE A 63 2.10 6.59 15.27
CA ILE A 63 1.87 6.79 13.84
C ILE A 63 1.50 5.44 13.21
N PHE A 64 0.39 5.40 12.47
CA PHE A 64 -0.03 4.21 11.74
C PHE A 64 0.30 4.35 10.25
N ILE A 65 1.06 3.39 9.71
CA ILE A 65 1.43 3.32 8.29
C ILE A 65 0.47 2.40 7.57
N CYS A 66 -0.23 2.94 6.57
CA CYS A 66 -1.10 2.21 5.67
C CYS A 66 -0.31 1.85 4.40
N HIS A 67 0.03 0.58 4.21
CA HIS A 67 0.79 0.16 3.05
C HIS A 67 -0.05 0.16 1.75
N ALA A 68 0.64 0.24 0.61
CA ALA A 68 0.04 0.17 -0.73
C ALA A 68 -0.38 -1.27 -1.08
N LEU A 69 -1.05 -1.45 -2.24
CA LEU A 69 -1.68 -2.70 -2.69
C LEU A 69 -0.82 -3.97 -2.48
N THR A 70 0.47 -3.88 -2.73
CA THR A 70 1.38 -5.03 -2.68
C THR A 70 2.46 -4.90 -1.61
N GLY A 71 2.30 -3.95 -0.68
CA GLY A 71 3.11 -3.84 0.52
C GLY A 71 2.73 -4.87 1.58
N ASP A 72 3.40 -4.78 2.72
CA ASP A 72 3.18 -5.64 3.89
C ASP A 72 3.54 -4.88 5.18
N ALA A 73 3.44 -5.56 6.33
CA ALA A 73 3.72 -4.98 7.63
C ALA A 73 5.21 -4.63 7.83
N HIS A 74 6.11 -5.25 7.04
CA HIS A 74 7.55 -5.04 7.16
C HIS A 74 7.99 -3.75 6.47
N VAL A 75 7.76 -2.63 7.15
CA VAL A 75 7.99 -1.29 6.57
C VAL A 75 9.44 -0.84 6.71
N ALA A 76 10.18 -1.29 7.73
CA ALA A 76 11.55 -0.88 7.98
C ALA A 76 12.34 -1.94 8.76
N GLY A 77 13.67 -1.83 8.76
CA GLY A 77 14.57 -2.79 9.39
C GLY A 77 14.72 -4.08 8.60
N ARG A 78 15.20 -5.13 9.27
CA ARG A 78 15.40 -6.49 8.71
C ARG A 78 14.92 -7.52 9.72
N HIS A 79 14.48 -8.72 9.26
CA HIS A 79 14.14 -9.81 10.16
C HIS A 79 15.37 -10.64 10.58
N SER A 80 16.40 -10.68 9.74
CA SER A 80 17.64 -11.41 10.02
C SER A 80 18.84 -10.81 9.25
N SER A 81 20.06 -11.26 9.59
CA SER A 81 21.29 -10.92 8.87
C SER A 81 21.31 -11.42 7.43
N ASP A 82 20.58 -12.49 7.12
CA ASP A 82 20.55 -13.13 5.82
C ASP A 82 19.54 -12.49 4.86
N GLU A 83 18.69 -11.60 5.38
CA GLU A 83 17.72 -10.88 4.60
C GLU A 83 18.42 -9.83 3.72
N LYS A 84 18.31 -10.00 2.39
CA LYS A 84 18.99 -9.14 1.42
C LYS A 84 18.43 -7.73 1.36
N LYS A 85 17.13 -7.57 1.65
CA LYS A 85 16.42 -6.28 1.58
C LYS A 85 15.83 -5.94 2.94
N ALA A 86 15.93 -4.68 3.31
CA ALA A 86 15.19 -4.12 4.44
C ALA A 86 13.71 -3.93 4.08
N GLY A 87 12.91 -3.53 5.06
CA GLY A 87 11.52 -3.17 4.86
C GLY A 87 11.32 -2.16 3.73
N TRP A 88 10.13 -2.16 3.12
CA TRP A 88 9.87 -1.44 1.86
C TRP A 88 9.99 0.09 1.95
N TRP A 89 10.03 0.67 3.14
CA TRP A 89 10.24 2.11 3.39
C TRP A 89 11.36 2.37 4.40
N ASP A 90 12.31 1.46 4.50
CA ASP A 90 13.45 1.59 5.42
C ASP A 90 14.23 2.90 5.22
N GLY A 91 14.33 3.39 3.98
CA GLY A 91 14.94 4.69 3.68
C GLY A 91 14.23 5.89 4.36
N PHE A 92 12.95 5.75 4.72
CA PHE A 92 12.13 6.83 5.27
C PHE A 92 11.78 6.68 6.75
N ILE A 93 11.76 5.47 7.30
CA ILE A 93 11.39 5.17 8.69
C ILE A 93 12.61 4.64 9.43
N GLY A 94 12.94 5.27 10.56
CA GLY A 94 14.07 4.90 11.40
C GLY A 94 14.63 6.07 12.19
N PRO A 95 15.65 5.86 13.03
CA PRO A 95 16.29 6.92 13.79
C PRO A 95 16.77 8.07 12.90
N GLY A 96 16.32 9.29 13.14
CA GLY A 96 16.69 10.50 12.40
C GLY A 96 16.20 10.55 10.94
N LYS A 97 15.32 9.62 10.51
CA LYS A 97 14.72 9.61 9.17
C LYS A 97 13.45 10.46 9.10
N GLY A 98 12.75 10.46 7.96
CA GLY A 98 11.54 11.27 7.75
C GLY A 98 10.42 10.99 8.75
N ILE A 99 10.29 9.73 9.20
CA ILE A 99 9.51 9.32 10.37
C ILE A 99 10.50 8.77 11.39
N ASP A 100 10.88 9.62 12.32
CA ASP A 100 11.94 9.36 13.29
C ASP A 100 11.46 8.46 14.43
N THR A 101 11.97 7.23 14.48
CA THR A 101 11.60 6.24 15.50
C THR A 101 12.20 6.50 16.90
N ASP A 102 13.13 7.46 17.04
CA ASP A 102 13.56 7.95 18.36
C ASP A 102 12.47 8.83 19.01
N ARG A 103 11.57 9.41 18.21
CA ARG A 103 10.47 10.28 18.66
C ARG A 103 9.11 9.61 18.60
N TYR A 104 8.87 8.79 17.58
CA TYR A 104 7.55 8.26 17.25
C TYR A 104 7.50 6.74 17.38
N PHE A 105 6.35 6.26 17.81
CA PHE A 105 6.01 4.84 17.81
C PHE A 105 5.25 4.54 16.51
N VAL A 106 5.89 3.81 15.62
CA VAL A 106 5.34 3.50 14.30
C VAL A 106 4.72 2.11 14.31
N ILE A 107 3.53 1.98 13.70
CA ILE A 107 2.78 0.74 13.55
C ILE A 107 2.52 0.54 12.06
N CYS A 108 2.81 -0.65 11.53
CA CYS A 108 2.35 -1.07 10.22
C CYS A 108 1.71 -2.46 10.32
N ALA A 109 0.54 -2.63 9.73
CA ALA A 109 -0.18 -3.91 9.74
C ALA A 109 -0.54 -4.33 8.31
N ASN A 110 -0.48 -5.64 8.06
CA ASN A 110 -1.02 -6.21 6.84
C ASN A 110 -2.53 -6.02 6.76
N ILE A 111 -2.99 -5.63 5.57
CA ILE A 111 -4.42 -5.41 5.31
C ILE A 111 -5.21 -6.71 5.31
N LEU A 112 -6.46 -6.63 5.75
CA LEU A 112 -7.45 -7.72 5.61
C LEU A 112 -7.65 -8.06 4.13
N GLY A 113 -7.73 -9.33 3.81
CA GLY A 113 -7.83 -9.78 2.42
C GLY A 113 -6.49 -9.88 1.68
N GLY A 114 -5.37 -9.49 2.33
CA GLY A 114 -4.01 -9.70 1.83
C GLY A 114 -3.54 -11.15 1.99
N CYS A 115 -2.25 -11.38 1.71
CA CYS A 115 -1.65 -12.73 1.76
C CYS A 115 -0.34 -12.79 2.57
N MET A 116 -0.05 -11.77 3.38
CA MET A 116 1.20 -11.65 4.13
C MET A 116 0.96 -11.78 5.65
N GLY A 117 0.15 -12.76 6.07
CA GLY A 117 -0.05 -13.13 7.47
C GLY A 117 -1.32 -12.59 8.13
N THR A 118 -1.94 -11.53 7.63
CA THR A 118 -3.31 -11.16 8.02
C THR A 118 -4.32 -12.01 7.26
N THR A 119 -5.44 -12.33 7.90
CA THR A 119 -6.51 -13.16 7.31
C THR A 119 -6.91 -12.66 5.93
N GLY A 120 -6.90 -13.57 4.96
CA GLY A 120 -7.22 -13.31 3.57
C GLY A 120 -7.71 -14.59 2.87
N PRO A 121 -7.91 -14.56 1.55
CA PRO A 121 -8.42 -15.72 0.80
C PRO A 121 -7.62 -17.01 0.94
N SER A 122 -6.30 -16.92 1.15
CA SER A 122 -5.43 -18.08 1.36
C SER A 122 -5.43 -18.61 2.80
N SER A 123 -6.04 -17.89 3.73
CA SER A 123 -6.17 -18.31 5.14
C SER A 123 -7.16 -19.47 5.27
N ILE A 124 -6.94 -20.31 6.28
CA ILE A 124 -7.87 -21.41 6.59
C ILE A 124 -9.14 -20.83 7.20
N ASP A 125 -10.26 -21.16 6.61
CA ASP A 125 -11.58 -20.91 7.15
C ASP A 125 -11.83 -21.87 8.33
N PRO A 126 -12.08 -21.37 9.54
CA PRO A 126 -12.28 -22.21 10.72
C PRO A 126 -13.54 -23.09 10.64
N GLU A 127 -14.51 -22.74 9.81
CA GLU A 127 -15.73 -23.54 9.63
C GLU A 127 -15.52 -24.76 8.73
N THR A 128 -14.68 -24.62 7.72
CA THR A 128 -14.47 -25.68 6.71
C THR A 128 -13.16 -26.42 6.85
N GLY A 129 -12.18 -25.85 7.54
CA GLY A 129 -10.81 -26.35 7.63
C GLY A 129 -10.01 -26.26 6.32
N LYS A 130 -10.49 -25.52 5.33
CA LYS A 130 -9.87 -25.29 4.02
C LYS A 130 -9.59 -23.78 3.82
N PRO A 131 -8.74 -23.41 2.86
CA PRO A 131 -8.61 -21.99 2.49
C PRO A 131 -9.97 -21.39 2.12
N PHE A 132 -10.20 -20.14 2.53
CA PHE A 132 -11.43 -19.42 2.14
C PHE A 132 -11.61 -19.41 0.62
N GLY A 133 -10.54 -19.18 -0.12
CA GLY A 133 -10.60 -19.11 -1.58
C GLY A 133 -11.63 -18.09 -2.08
N PRO A 134 -12.48 -18.48 -3.04
CA PRO A 134 -13.54 -17.63 -3.57
C PRO A 134 -14.69 -17.38 -2.58
N ALA A 135 -14.77 -18.13 -1.48
CA ALA A 135 -15.75 -17.90 -0.42
C ALA A 135 -15.37 -16.75 0.50
N PHE A 136 -14.13 -16.24 0.42
CA PHE A 136 -13.70 -15.07 1.20
C PHE A 136 -14.67 -13.90 0.98
N PRO A 137 -15.14 -13.24 2.05
CA PRO A 137 -16.14 -12.19 1.90
C PRO A 137 -15.62 -11.00 1.10
N PHE A 138 -16.53 -10.32 0.39
CA PHE A 138 -16.23 -9.04 -0.23
C PHE A 138 -15.86 -8.02 0.83
N LEU A 139 -14.77 -7.30 0.60
CA LEU A 139 -14.24 -6.26 1.48
C LEU A 139 -14.28 -4.88 0.82
N THR A 140 -14.38 -3.87 1.67
CA THR A 140 -14.16 -2.47 1.32
C THR A 140 -12.92 -1.90 2.02
N ILE A 141 -12.49 -0.71 1.64
CA ILE A 141 -11.43 0.02 2.38
C ILE A 141 -11.89 0.31 3.82
N ALA A 142 -13.19 0.52 4.02
CA ALA A 142 -13.77 0.74 5.36
C ALA A 142 -13.61 -0.50 6.27
N ASP A 143 -13.72 -1.71 5.73
CA ASP A 143 -13.51 -2.96 6.49
C ASP A 143 -12.04 -3.11 6.89
N ILE A 144 -11.12 -2.80 5.97
CA ILE A 144 -9.67 -2.80 6.24
C ILE A 144 -9.35 -1.83 7.37
N VAL A 145 -9.82 -0.59 7.28
CA VAL A 145 -9.61 0.44 8.29
C VAL A 145 -10.29 0.07 9.62
N GLY A 146 -11.48 -0.56 9.55
CA GLY A 146 -12.16 -1.09 10.73
C GLY A 146 -11.33 -2.09 11.52
N LEU A 147 -10.65 -3.01 10.82
CA LEU A 147 -9.71 -3.96 11.45
C LEU A 147 -8.48 -3.25 12.01
N HIS A 148 -7.91 -2.29 11.28
CA HIS A 148 -6.77 -1.50 11.78
C HIS A 148 -7.13 -0.72 13.05
N LYS A 149 -8.34 -0.17 13.16
CA LYS A 149 -8.84 0.47 14.38
C LYS A 149 -8.88 -0.51 15.55
N LYS A 150 -9.31 -1.76 15.32
CA LYS A 150 -9.29 -2.81 16.35
C LYS A 150 -7.86 -3.14 16.81
N LEU A 151 -6.88 -3.14 15.91
CA LEU A 151 -5.48 -3.33 16.28
C LEU A 151 -4.96 -2.15 17.12
N VAL A 152 -5.25 -0.93 16.74
CA VAL A 152 -4.86 0.30 17.48
C VAL A 152 -5.46 0.28 18.89
N GLU A 153 -6.73 -0.11 19.04
CA GLU A 153 -7.39 -0.32 20.33
C GLU A 153 -6.73 -1.42 21.15
N HIS A 154 -6.40 -2.55 20.52
CA HIS A 154 -5.68 -3.66 21.18
C HIS A 154 -4.32 -3.22 21.74
N LEU A 155 -3.62 -2.33 21.04
CA LEU A 155 -2.36 -1.72 21.50
C LEU A 155 -2.58 -0.66 22.62
N GLY A 156 -3.83 -0.39 22.97
CA GLY A 156 -4.22 0.57 24.00
C GLY A 156 -4.03 2.03 23.57
N ILE A 157 -4.09 2.32 22.29
CA ILE A 157 -3.95 3.66 21.72
C ILE A 157 -5.36 4.18 21.39
N GLU A 158 -5.74 5.30 21.96
CA GLU A 158 -7.04 5.94 21.75
C GLU A 158 -7.02 6.83 20.50
N LYS A 159 -5.96 7.63 20.35
CA LYS A 159 -5.80 8.61 19.28
C LYS A 159 -4.41 8.53 18.67
N LEU A 160 -4.34 8.37 17.37
CA LEU A 160 -3.08 8.38 16.62
C LEU A 160 -2.56 9.81 16.43
N LEU A 161 -1.26 10.01 16.55
CA LEU A 161 -0.61 11.25 16.13
C LEU A 161 -0.79 11.47 14.63
N ALA A 162 -0.57 10.42 13.84
CA ALA A 162 -0.75 10.46 12.40
C ALA A 162 -1.20 9.12 11.83
N VAL A 163 -1.93 9.18 10.72
CA VAL A 163 -2.10 8.08 9.77
C VAL A 163 -1.45 8.47 8.46
N VAL A 164 -0.57 7.63 7.93
CA VAL A 164 0.27 7.93 6.76
C VAL A 164 0.11 6.83 5.73
N GLY A 165 -0.08 7.18 4.47
CA GLY A 165 -0.13 6.17 3.42
C GLY A 165 -0.10 6.74 2.01
N GLY A 166 0.44 5.94 1.09
CA GLY A 166 0.47 6.23 -0.34
C GLY A 166 -0.42 5.31 -1.15
N SER A 167 -0.94 5.77 -2.29
CA SER A 167 -1.77 4.95 -3.17
C SER A 167 -3.00 4.37 -2.46
N LEU A 168 -3.19 3.04 -2.45
CA LEU A 168 -4.19 2.35 -1.61
C LEU A 168 -4.06 2.73 -0.12
N GLY A 169 -2.83 2.96 0.36
CA GLY A 169 -2.61 3.45 1.72
C GLY A 169 -3.22 4.83 1.95
N GLY A 170 -3.15 5.73 0.97
CA GLY A 170 -3.78 7.04 1.04
C GLY A 170 -5.32 6.97 1.06
N MET A 171 -5.92 6.00 0.36
CA MET A 171 -7.36 5.72 0.48
C MET A 171 -7.72 5.31 1.92
N GLN A 172 -6.91 4.46 2.55
CA GLN A 172 -7.09 4.07 3.95
C GLN A 172 -6.96 5.29 4.90
N VAL A 173 -5.99 6.19 4.66
CA VAL A 173 -5.84 7.43 5.44
C VAL A 173 -7.10 8.29 5.37
N LEU A 174 -7.68 8.47 4.19
CA LEU A 174 -8.91 9.23 4.00
C LEU A 174 -10.11 8.57 4.67
N GLU A 175 -10.20 7.24 4.59
CA GLU A 175 -11.24 6.48 5.29
C GLU A 175 -11.09 6.59 6.82
N TRP A 176 -9.86 6.54 7.37
CA TRP A 176 -9.60 6.80 8.78
C TRP A 176 -10.15 8.17 9.21
N ALA A 177 -9.85 9.22 8.44
CA ALA A 177 -10.27 10.59 8.75
C ALA A 177 -11.79 10.78 8.69
N ALA A 178 -12.46 10.11 7.73
CA ALA A 178 -13.90 10.19 7.56
C ALA A 178 -14.67 9.35 8.61
N ARG A 179 -14.19 8.13 8.88
CA ARG A 179 -14.86 7.15 9.72
C ARG A 179 -14.59 7.34 11.22
N TYR A 180 -13.36 7.73 11.56
CA TYR A 180 -12.90 7.95 12.94
C TYR A 180 -12.34 9.37 13.13
N PRO A 181 -13.18 10.39 12.99
CA PRO A 181 -12.75 11.79 12.92
C PRO A 181 -11.98 12.26 14.16
N GLU A 182 -12.22 11.66 15.33
CA GLU A 182 -11.52 11.97 16.59
C GLU A 182 -10.31 11.06 16.84
N GLY A 183 -10.14 10.00 16.03
CA GLY A 183 -9.13 8.95 16.21
C GLY A 183 -7.72 9.32 15.76
N LEU A 184 -7.51 10.51 15.17
CA LEU A 184 -6.22 10.95 14.68
C LEU A 184 -6.03 12.47 14.83
N LYS A 185 -4.78 12.92 15.04
CA LYS A 185 -4.40 14.33 15.02
C LYS A 185 -4.02 14.82 13.62
N SER A 186 -3.50 13.93 12.78
CA SER A 186 -3.07 14.30 11.43
C SER A 186 -3.19 13.14 10.43
N ALA A 187 -3.32 13.50 9.16
CA ALA A 187 -3.50 12.60 8.02
C ALA A 187 -2.51 12.99 6.92
N ILE A 188 -1.65 12.05 6.50
CA ILE A 188 -0.67 12.26 5.43
C ILE A 188 -1.04 11.37 4.25
N VAL A 189 -1.47 11.98 3.16
CA VAL A 189 -1.96 11.34 1.94
C VAL A 189 -0.95 11.55 0.82
N LEU A 190 -0.36 10.46 0.31
CA LEU A 190 0.66 10.51 -0.72
C LEU A 190 0.16 9.84 -1.99
N ALA A 191 0.31 10.47 -3.15
CA ALA A 191 0.00 9.88 -4.47
C ALA A 191 -1.36 9.13 -4.47
N SER A 192 -2.44 9.79 -4.00
CA SER A 192 -3.75 9.16 -3.82
C SER A 192 -4.88 10.15 -4.03
N GLY A 193 -6.12 9.66 -3.98
CA GLY A 193 -7.31 10.45 -4.18
C GLY A 193 -8.50 9.98 -3.35
N SER A 194 -9.59 10.77 -3.35
CA SER A 194 -10.83 10.49 -2.62
C SER A 194 -11.67 9.35 -3.22
N ARG A 195 -11.29 8.86 -4.39
CA ARG A 195 -11.87 7.72 -5.12
C ARG A 195 -10.87 7.18 -6.12
N LEU A 196 -11.05 5.94 -6.57
CA LEU A 196 -10.36 5.46 -7.76
C LEU A 196 -11.08 5.99 -9.01
N ASN A 197 -10.32 6.56 -9.94
CA ASN A 197 -10.87 7.08 -11.20
C ASN A 197 -11.16 5.95 -12.21
N ALA A 198 -11.87 6.28 -13.30
CA ALA A 198 -12.21 5.32 -14.36
C ALA A 198 -10.98 4.64 -14.99
N GLN A 199 -9.86 5.36 -15.13
CA GLN A 199 -8.61 4.81 -15.65
C GLN A 199 -8.01 3.75 -14.70
N GLY A 200 -7.96 4.02 -13.40
CA GLY A 200 -7.51 3.06 -12.41
C GLY A 200 -8.39 1.81 -12.36
N ILE A 201 -9.73 2.00 -12.40
CA ILE A 201 -10.70 0.89 -12.50
C ILE A 201 -10.46 0.07 -13.78
N ALA A 202 -10.17 0.71 -14.92
CA ALA A 202 -9.89 0.02 -16.17
C ALA A 202 -8.62 -0.84 -16.09
N PHE A 203 -7.53 -0.34 -15.51
CA PHE A 203 -6.31 -1.13 -15.29
C PHE A 203 -6.56 -2.31 -14.36
N ASN A 204 -7.28 -2.10 -13.26
CA ASN A 204 -7.67 -3.19 -12.36
C ASN A 204 -8.53 -4.23 -13.09
N ALA A 205 -9.47 -3.81 -13.93
CA ALA A 205 -10.33 -4.71 -14.70
C ALA A 205 -9.53 -5.61 -15.66
N VAL A 206 -8.54 -5.05 -16.37
CA VAL A 206 -7.64 -5.81 -17.26
C VAL A 206 -6.79 -6.79 -16.45
N GLY A 207 -6.21 -6.36 -15.32
CA GLY A 207 -5.44 -7.25 -14.43
C GLY A 207 -6.28 -8.41 -13.89
N ARG A 208 -7.49 -8.14 -13.43
CA ARG A 208 -8.41 -9.21 -12.99
C ARG A 208 -8.82 -10.13 -14.15
N ARG A 209 -9.05 -9.57 -15.33
CA ARG A 209 -9.37 -10.38 -16.52
C ARG A 209 -8.25 -11.36 -16.85
N ALA A 210 -6.99 -10.93 -16.75
CA ALA A 210 -5.83 -11.80 -16.94
C ALA A 210 -5.85 -13.00 -15.97
N ILE A 211 -6.17 -12.77 -14.69
CA ILE A 211 -6.28 -13.82 -13.68
C ILE A 211 -7.46 -14.77 -13.98
N TYR A 212 -8.65 -14.23 -14.28
CA TYR A 212 -9.83 -15.04 -14.56
C TYR A 212 -9.68 -15.93 -15.81
N THR A 213 -8.86 -15.53 -16.77
CA THR A 213 -8.61 -16.30 -18.00
C THR A 213 -7.46 -17.30 -17.88
N ASP A 214 -6.71 -17.30 -16.77
CA ASP A 214 -5.67 -18.29 -16.51
C ASP A 214 -6.33 -19.65 -16.23
N PRO A 215 -6.02 -20.71 -17.02
CA PRO A 215 -6.62 -22.03 -16.82
C PRO A 215 -6.38 -22.62 -15.43
N ALA A 216 -5.29 -22.23 -14.76
CA ALA A 216 -4.96 -22.68 -13.41
C ALA A 216 -5.73 -21.93 -12.33
N PHE A 217 -6.51 -20.90 -12.65
CA PHE A 217 -7.31 -20.12 -11.67
C PHE A 217 -8.47 -20.94 -11.07
N LYS A 218 -9.11 -21.83 -11.87
CA LYS A 218 -10.15 -22.75 -11.39
C LYS A 218 -11.24 -22.05 -10.56
N ASP A 219 -11.73 -20.92 -11.05
CA ASP A 219 -12.73 -20.08 -10.37
C ASP A 219 -12.35 -19.72 -8.92
N GLY A 220 -11.05 -19.56 -8.66
CA GLY A 220 -10.49 -19.23 -7.36
C GLY A 220 -10.19 -20.44 -6.45
N ASN A 221 -10.53 -21.66 -6.87
CA ASN A 221 -10.33 -22.89 -6.09
C ASN A 221 -9.01 -23.62 -6.44
N TYR A 222 -7.92 -22.89 -6.50
CA TYR A 222 -6.62 -23.43 -6.93
C TYR A 222 -5.69 -23.86 -5.78
N TYR A 223 -6.05 -23.65 -4.51
CA TYR A 223 -5.14 -23.90 -3.39
C TYR A 223 -4.73 -25.36 -3.23
N ASP A 224 -5.62 -26.30 -3.56
CA ASP A 224 -5.36 -27.74 -3.48
C ASP A 224 -4.65 -28.33 -4.72
N TYR A 225 -4.34 -27.49 -5.72
CA TYR A 225 -3.68 -27.93 -6.95
C TYR A 225 -2.20 -27.50 -6.98
N PRO A 226 -1.31 -28.28 -7.61
CA PRO A 226 0.08 -27.89 -7.79
C PRO A 226 0.23 -26.65 -8.70
N GLU A 227 -0.60 -26.57 -9.76
CA GLU A 227 -0.61 -25.42 -10.67
C GLU A 227 -1.41 -24.28 -10.05
N LYS A 228 -0.79 -23.10 -10.02
CA LYS A 228 -1.40 -21.85 -9.55
C LYS A 228 -1.58 -20.88 -10.75
N PRO A 229 -2.48 -19.90 -10.68
CA PRO A 229 -2.72 -18.94 -11.77
C PRO A 229 -1.58 -17.94 -11.93
N ARG A 230 -0.37 -18.46 -12.19
CA ARG A 230 0.87 -17.67 -12.24
C ARG A 230 0.96 -16.78 -13.46
N PHE A 231 0.43 -17.23 -14.60
CA PHE A 231 0.45 -16.44 -15.85
C PHE A 231 -0.46 -15.22 -15.74
N GLY A 232 -1.70 -15.43 -15.29
CA GLY A 232 -2.66 -14.34 -15.11
C GLY A 232 -2.20 -13.32 -14.06
N LEU A 233 -1.68 -13.79 -12.91
CA LEU A 233 -1.18 -12.93 -11.87
C LEU A 233 0.09 -12.17 -12.31
N ALA A 234 0.99 -12.83 -13.04
CA ALA A 234 2.18 -12.19 -13.61
C ALA A 234 1.79 -11.08 -14.59
N LEU A 235 0.85 -11.34 -15.51
CA LEU A 235 0.36 -10.36 -16.47
C LEU A 235 -0.31 -9.17 -15.77
N ALA A 236 -1.12 -9.42 -14.73
CA ALA A 236 -1.69 -8.35 -13.91
C ALA A 236 -0.59 -7.46 -13.29
N ARG A 237 0.51 -8.06 -12.82
CA ARG A 237 1.66 -7.30 -12.29
C ARG A 237 2.38 -6.51 -13.36
N MET A 238 2.55 -7.08 -14.56
CA MET A 238 3.18 -6.36 -15.69
C MET A 238 2.41 -5.09 -16.04
N ILE A 239 1.08 -5.19 -16.15
CA ILE A 239 0.20 -4.03 -16.40
C ILE A 239 0.34 -2.99 -15.28
N ALA A 240 0.34 -3.43 -14.02
CA ALA A 240 0.50 -2.54 -12.87
C ALA A 240 1.85 -1.80 -12.92
N HIS A 241 2.96 -2.49 -13.29
CA HIS A 241 4.27 -1.83 -13.42
C HIS A 241 4.33 -0.75 -14.49
N ILE A 242 3.56 -0.88 -15.57
CA ILE A 242 3.44 0.18 -16.57
C ILE A 242 2.81 1.42 -15.92
N THR A 243 1.83 1.24 -15.04
CA THR A 243 1.13 2.37 -14.40
C THR A 243 1.91 3.03 -13.26
N TYR A 244 2.88 2.32 -12.66
CA TYR A 244 3.68 2.84 -11.55
C TYR A 244 4.82 3.76 -12.00
N LEU A 245 5.33 3.57 -13.20
CA LEU A 245 6.42 4.35 -13.76
C LEU A 245 5.87 5.45 -14.68
N SER A 246 6.56 6.58 -14.74
CA SER A 246 6.29 7.61 -15.75
C SER A 246 6.85 7.18 -17.11
N GLU A 247 6.34 7.76 -18.20
CA GLU A 247 6.92 7.64 -19.54
C GLU A 247 8.42 8.00 -19.51
N GLN A 248 8.74 9.13 -18.88
CA GLN A 248 10.12 9.62 -18.76
C GLN A 248 11.03 8.60 -18.08
N SER A 249 10.58 8.00 -16.96
CA SER A 249 11.34 6.97 -16.25
C SER A 249 11.58 5.73 -17.10
N ILE A 250 10.55 5.28 -17.82
CA ILE A 250 10.64 4.13 -18.72
C ILE A 250 11.63 4.43 -19.85
N GLU A 251 11.54 5.60 -20.47
CA GLU A 251 12.41 6.00 -21.59
C GLU A 251 13.87 6.13 -21.11
N LEU A 252 14.13 6.80 -20.01
CA LEU A 252 15.48 6.94 -19.43
C LEU A 252 16.08 5.58 -19.08
N LYS A 253 15.29 4.69 -18.49
CA LYS A 253 15.75 3.40 -17.99
C LYS A 253 15.95 2.37 -19.09
N PHE A 254 15.10 2.33 -20.09
CA PHE A 254 15.09 1.28 -21.10
C PHE A 254 15.28 1.80 -22.53
N GLY A 255 14.64 2.91 -22.91
CA GLY A 255 14.61 3.40 -24.29
C GLY A 255 14.21 2.28 -25.25
N ARG A 256 14.88 2.20 -26.36
CA ARG A 256 14.73 1.12 -27.36
C ARG A 256 15.86 0.08 -27.28
N ARG A 257 16.52 -0.07 -26.15
CA ARG A 257 17.66 -1.00 -25.99
C ARG A 257 17.22 -2.45 -26.13
N LEU A 258 17.98 -3.20 -26.92
CA LEU A 258 17.77 -4.64 -27.10
C LEU A 258 18.34 -5.42 -25.91
N GLN A 259 17.71 -6.56 -25.58
CA GLN A 259 18.03 -7.34 -24.39
C GLN A 259 19.34 -8.14 -24.53
N ASN A 260 19.49 -8.91 -25.57
CA ASN A 260 20.62 -9.85 -25.75
C ASN A 260 21.17 -9.85 -27.18
N SER A 261 20.99 -8.77 -27.93
CA SER A 261 21.39 -8.66 -29.32
C SER A 261 21.83 -7.23 -29.64
N ALA A 262 22.73 -7.05 -30.59
CA ALA A 262 23.06 -5.74 -31.15
C ALA A 262 22.05 -5.31 -32.22
N ASP A 263 21.43 -6.28 -32.90
CA ASP A 263 20.52 -6.06 -34.02
C ASP A 263 19.15 -6.68 -33.79
N LEU A 264 18.13 -6.12 -34.43
CA LEU A 264 16.77 -6.67 -34.43
C LEU A 264 16.74 -8.04 -35.12
N THR A 265 16.05 -8.99 -34.48
CA THR A 265 16.00 -10.38 -34.97
C THR A 265 14.83 -10.66 -35.89
N TYR A 266 13.77 -9.84 -35.87
CA TYR A 266 12.53 -10.01 -36.64
C TYR A 266 11.90 -11.41 -36.50
N ASP A 267 12.01 -12.03 -35.31
CA ASP A 267 11.49 -13.37 -35.01
C ASP A 267 10.30 -13.28 -34.05
N LEU A 268 9.10 -13.61 -34.54
CA LEU A 268 7.86 -13.61 -33.76
C LEU A 268 7.84 -14.63 -32.62
N ARG A 269 8.75 -15.64 -32.63
CA ARG A 269 8.86 -16.64 -31.57
C ARG A 269 9.67 -16.14 -30.36
N LYS A 270 10.34 -14.99 -30.51
CA LYS A 270 11.12 -14.38 -29.45
C LYS A 270 10.20 -13.56 -28.55
N GLU A 271 9.96 -14.03 -27.32
CA GLU A 271 9.06 -13.34 -26.35
C GLU A 271 9.62 -12.00 -25.88
N THR A 272 10.94 -11.84 -25.83
CA THR A 272 11.58 -10.61 -25.36
C THR A 272 12.71 -10.20 -26.32
N GLU A 273 12.57 -9.06 -26.91
CA GLU A 273 13.59 -8.44 -27.75
C GLU A 273 14.13 -7.15 -27.14
N PHE A 274 13.27 -6.35 -26.52
CA PHE A 274 13.61 -5.11 -25.85
C PHE A 274 13.82 -5.33 -24.33
N GLN A 275 14.67 -4.51 -23.72
CA GLN A 275 14.94 -4.58 -22.27
C GLN A 275 13.70 -4.35 -21.43
N ILE A 276 12.79 -3.48 -21.87
CA ILE A 276 11.52 -3.23 -21.15
C ILE A 276 10.65 -4.49 -21.07
N GLU A 277 10.58 -5.31 -22.11
CA GLU A 277 9.84 -6.58 -22.10
C GLU A 277 10.42 -7.53 -21.06
N SER A 278 11.74 -7.70 -21.06
CA SER A 278 12.45 -8.52 -20.07
C SER A 278 12.22 -8.02 -18.64
N TYR A 279 12.22 -6.71 -18.43
CA TYR A 279 11.91 -6.11 -17.12
C TYR A 279 10.50 -6.44 -16.66
N LEU A 280 9.48 -6.28 -17.52
CA LEU A 280 8.10 -6.60 -17.17
C LEU A 280 7.93 -8.09 -16.85
N HIS A 281 8.50 -8.98 -17.63
CA HIS A 281 8.50 -10.43 -17.36
C HIS A 281 9.17 -10.75 -16.01
N TYR A 282 10.31 -10.12 -15.71
CA TYR A 282 10.99 -10.28 -14.41
C TYR A 282 10.10 -9.85 -13.26
N GLN A 283 9.44 -8.69 -13.36
CA GLN A 283 8.55 -8.18 -12.32
C GLN A 283 7.33 -9.10 -12.12
N GLY A 284 6.74 -9.59 -13.19
CA GLY A 284 5.65 -10.57 -13.14
C GLY A 284 6.09 -11.86 -12.43
N LYS A 285 7.23 -12.43 -12.85
CA LYS A 285 7.79 -13.66 -12.26
C LYS A 285 8.08 -13.53 -10.76
N ARG A 286 8.69 -12.40 -10.34
CA ARG A 286 8.97 -12.15 -8.90
C ARG A 286 7.69 -11.99 -8.09
N PHE A 287 6.66 -11.40 -8.67
CA PHE A 287 5.41 -11.15 -7.97
C PHE A 287 4.65 -12.42 -7.61
N VAL A 288 4.57 -13.38 -8.52
CA VAL A 288 3.85 -14.65 -8.30
C VAL A 288 4.51 -15.56 -7.24
N GLU A 289 5.74 -15.26 -6.82
CA GLU A 289 6.42 -15.97 -5.74
C GLU A 289 5.94 -15.54 -4.35
N ARG A 290 5.35 -14.33 -4.25
CA ARG A 290 5.01 -13.73 -2.95
C ARG A 290 3.56 -13.25 -2.84
N PHE A 291 2.78 -13.25 -3.90
CA PHE A 291 1.42 -12.70 -3.86
C PHE A 291 0.39 -13.73 -4.31
N ASP A 292 -0.80 -13.63 -3.73
CA ASP A 292 -1.93 -14.53 -3.99
C ASP A 292 -2.92 -13.91 -4.98
N ALA A 293 -3.41 -14.72 -5.95
CA ALA A 293 -4.29 -14.22 -6.99
C ALA A 293 -5.68 -13.81 -6.46
N ASN A 294 -6.27 -14.58 -5.54
CA ASN A 294 -7.54 -14.19 -4.92
C ASN A 294 -7.40 -12.91 -4.10
N SER A 295 -6.29 -12.76 -3.36
CA SER A 295 -6.00 -11.51 -2.65
C SER A 295 -5.89 -10.31 -3.59
N TYR A 296 -5.24 -10.48 -4.76
CA TYR A 296 -5.20 -9.43 -5.79
C TYR A 296 -6.60 -9.04 -6.27
N LEU A 297 -7.48 -10.04 -6.50
CA LEU A 297 -8.86 -9.80 -6.92
C LEU A 297 -9.65 -9.04 -5.85
N VAL A 298 -9.56 -9.48 -4.59
CA VAL A 298 -10.27 -8.86 -3.45
C VAL A 298 -9.82 -7.41 -3.28
N LEU A 299 -8.51 -7.17 -3.21
CA LEU A 299 -7.98 -5.84 -2.92
C LEU A 299 -8.20 -4.84 -4.06
N THR A 300 -8.04 -5.27 -5.32
CA THR A 300 -8.34 -4.40 -6.47
C THR A 300 -9.83 -4.09 -6.57
N ARG A 301 -10.72 -5.00 -6.15
CA ARG A 301 -12.15 -4.71 -6.03
C ARG A 301 -12.44 -3.73 -4.90
N ALA A 302 -11.81 -3.86 -3.74
CA ALA A 302 -11.94 -2.89 -2.66
C ALA A 302 -11.54 -1.47 -3.09
N MET A 303 -10.46 -1.36 -3.91
CA MET A 303 -10.05 -0.08 -4.51
C MET A 303 -11.10 0.48 -5.49
N ASP A 304 -11.66 -0.36 -6.36
CA ASP A 304 -12.66 0.08 -7.34
C ASP A 304 -13.93 0.66 -6.65
N TYR A 305 -14.29 0.09 -5.51
CA TYR A 305 -15.47 0.52 -4.74
C TYR A 305 -15.19 1.72 -3.83
N PHE A 306 -13.93 2.06 -3.63
CA PHE A 306 -13.58 3.18 -2.76
C PHE A 306 -14.01 4.52 -3.33
N SER A 307 -14.82 5.22 -2.57
CA SER A 307 -15.21 6.62 -2.79
C SER A 307 -15.68 7.22 -1.49
N ILE A 308 -14.98 8.23 -0.99
CA ILE A 308 -15.41 8.98 0.21
C ILE A 308 -16.82 9.54 0.01
N GLU A 309 -17.11 10.08 -1.17
CA GLU A 309 -18.42 10.67 -1.44
C GLU A 309 -19.56 9.66 -1.42
N THR A 310 -19.33 8.46 -1.98
CA THR A 310 -20.34 7.40 -2.01
C THR A 310 -20.59 6.83 -0.61
N THR A 311 -19.53 6.68 0.21
CA THR A 311 -19.65 6.05 1.53
C THR A 311 -20.07 7.02 2.62
N HIS A 312 -19.56 8.26 2.61
CA HIS A 312 -19.71 9.21 3.70
C HIS A 312 -20.46 10.49 3.32
N GLY A 313 -20.90 10.63 2.05
CA GLY A 313 -21.50 11.84 1.51
C GLY A 313 -20.46 12.84 1.00
N PRO A 314 -20.88 14.05 0.61
CA PRO A 314 -19.99 15.04 -0.01
C PRO A 314 -18.68 15.21 0.75
N ILE A 315 -17.55 15.20 0.05
CA ILE A 315 -16.20 15.17 0.65
C ILE A 315 -16.00 16.29 1.71
N PRO A 316 -16.43 17.55 1.47
CA PRO A 316 -16.32 18.59 2.49
C PRO A 316 -17.09 18.28 3.79
N GLN A 317 -18.22 17.58 3.69
CA GLN A 317 -19.02 17.19 4.87
C GLN A 317 -18.40 15.97 5.57
N ALA A 318 -17.94 14.97 4.80
CA ALA A 318 -17.32 13.76 5.32
C ALA A 318 -16.03 14.08 6.11
N LEU A 319 -15.09 14.79 5.47
CA LEU A 319 -13.80 15.16 6.05
C LEU A 319 -13.87 16.42 6.92
N GLY A 320 -14.96 17.16 6.88
CA GLY A 320 -15.22 18.30 7.76
C GLY A 320 -15.51 17.94 9.21
N LYS A 321 -15.77 16.66 9.51
CA LYS A 321 -16.06 16.18 10.87
C LYS A 321 -14.78 16.05 11.72
N THR A 322 -13.62 15.89 11.12
CA THR A 322 -12.35 15.74 11.84
C THR A 322 -11.63 17.07 12.00
N ASP A 323 -10.97 17.23 13.15
CA ASP A 323 -10.04 18.35 13.39
C ASP A 323 -8.59 18.00 12.98
N ALA A 324 -8.38 16.86 12.38
CA ALA A 324 -7.09 16.44 11.90
C ALA A 324 -6.51 17.45 10.89
N ARG A 325 -5.19 17.63 10.97
CA ARG A 325 -4.41 18.39 9.97
C ARG A 325 -4.09 17.46 8.80
N PHE A 326 -4.17 17.97 7.58
CA PHE A 326 -3.87 17.19 6.39
C PHE A 326 -2.55 17.65 5.74
N LEU A 327 -1.72 16.68 5.35
CA LEU A 327 -0.65 16.86 4.37
C LEU A 327 -1.00 16.01 3.16
N VAL A 328 -1.17 16.64 2.00
CA VAL A 328 -1.45 15.99 0.73
C VAL A 328 -0.26 16.20 -0.19
N VAL A 329 0.36 15.12 -0.66
CA VAL A 329 1.50 15.18 -1.58
C VAL A 329 1.15 14.43 -2.85
N SER A 330 1.39 15.06 -3.99
CA SER A 330 1.29 14.44 -5.32
C SER A 330 2.58 14.61 -6.10
N TYR A 331 2.77 13.81 -7.14
CA TYR A 331 3.93 13.86 -8.02
C TYR A 331 3.47 14.23 -9.43
N ASP A 332 4.19 15.15 -10.07
CA ASP A 332 3.77 15.77 -11.35
C ASP A 332 3.67 14.78 -12.51
N THR A 333 4.46 13.71 -12.47
CA THR A 333 4.45 12.65 -13.50
C THR A 333 3.61 11.42 -13.13
N ASP A 334 2.91 11.43 -11.97
CA ASP A 334 2.00 10.36 -11.59
C ASP A 334 0.73 10.39 -12.47
N TRP A 335 0.61 9.40 -13.35
CA TRP A 335 -0.53 9.27 -14.24
C TRP A 335 -1.56 8.22 -13.79
N LEU A 336 -1.22 7.42 -12.74
CA LEU A 336 -2.19 6.53 -12.07
C LEU A 336 -3.10 7.31 -11.11
N PHE A 337 -2.50 8.19 -10.28
CA PHE A 337 -3.19 9.16 -9.44
C PHE A 337 -2.75 10.59 -9.81
N PRO A 338 -3.26 11.13 -10.94
CA PRO A 338 -2.85 12.45 -11.39
C PRO A 338 -3.05 13.54 -10.34
N THR A 339 -2.20 14.56 -10.36
CA THR A 339 -2.22 15.69 -9.40
C THR A 339 -3.58 16.39 -9.34
N SER A 340 -4.39 16.29 -10.38
CA SER A 340 -5.76 16.83 -10.42
C SER A 340 -6.66 16.22 -9.31
N GLN A 341 -6.48 14.94 -8.97
CA GLN A 341 -7.24 14.28 -7.89
C GLN A 341 -6.83 14.82 -6.51
N SER A 342 -5.53 14.98 -6.28
CA SER A 342 -5.03 15.61 -5.04
C SER A 342 -5.50 17.06 -4.91
N LYS A 343 -5.50 17.82 -6.01
CA LYS A 343 -6.03 19.19 -6.03
C LYS A 343 -7.53 19.25 -5.75
N GLU A 344 -8.32 18.27 -6.24
CA GLU A 344 -9.75 18.12 -5.91
C GLU A 344 -9.96 17.88 -4.41
N LEU A 345 -9.19 16.95 -3.83
CA LEU A 345 -9.21 16.68 -2.40
C LEU A 345 -8.87 17.93 -1.58
N VAL A 346 -7.79 18.63 -1.94
CA VAL A 346 -7.35 19.86 -1.26
C VAL A 346 -8.44 20.94 -1.29
N ARG A 347 -9.07 21.16 -2.46
CA ARG A 347 -10.20 22.12 -2.56
C ARG A 347 -11.35 21.74 -1.63
N SER A 348 -11.67 20.44 -1.56
CA SER A 348 -12.73 19.93 -0.67
C SER A 348 -12.38 20.14 0.82
N LEU A 349 -11.12 19.92 1.22
CA LEU A 349 -10.65 20.18 2.58
C LEU A 349 -10.68 21.69 2.93
N LEU A 350 -10.32 22.56 2.00
CA LEU A 350 -10.41 24.00 2.16
C LEU A 350 -11.87 24.46 2.29
N GLN A 351 -12.78 23.92 1.49
CA GLN A 351 -14.24 24.17 1.62
C GLN A 351 -14.76 23.73 2.98
N ALA A 352 -14.26 22.64 3.52
CA ALA A 352 -14.54 22.15 4.86
C ALA A 352 -13.87 22.98 5.98
N ARG A 353 -13.04 23.98 5.63
CA ARG A 353 -12.25 24.78 6.55
C ARG A 353 -11.26 23.95 7.38
N ARG A 354 -10.71 22.86 6.77
CA ARG A 354 -9.69 22.04 7.42
C ARG A 354 -8.28 22.59 7.17
N HIS A 355 -7.39 22.34 8.14
CA HIS A 355 -5.98 22.66 7.98
C HIS A 355 -5.36 21.69 6.96
N VAL A 356 -4.99 22.19 5.80
CA VAL A 356 -4.35 21.39 4.73
C VAL A 356 -3.06 22.06 4.25
N THR A 357 -2.00 21.27 4.18
CA THR A 357 -0.77 21.58 3.46
C THR A 357 -0.76 20.74 2.20
N TYR A 358 -0.46 21.33 1.06
CA TYR A 358 -0.37 20.64 -0.22
C TYR A 358 1.00 20.89 -0.85
N ALA A 359 1.60 19.80 -1.34
CA ALA A 359 2.80 19.88 -2.17
C ALA A 359 2.62 19.04 -3.43
N GLU A 360 3.01 19.60 -4.57
CA GLU A 360 3.18 18.90 -5.84
C GLU A 360 4.69 18.80 -6.08
N LEU A 361 5.24 17.60 -5.93
CA LEU A 361 6.68 17.38 -6.06
C LEU A 361 7.02 17.01 -7.50
N PRO A 362 8.06 17.64 -8.07
CA PRO A 362 8.60 17.21 -9.34
C PRO A 362 9.30 15.86 -9.15
N SER A 363 8.98 14.87 -9.98
CA SER A 363 9.65 13.58 -9.97
C SER A 363 9.54 12.90 -11.31
N PRO A 364 10.60 12.34 -11.87
CA PRO A 364 10.54 11.55 -13.10
C PRO A 364 9.97 10.14 -12.87
N HIS A 365 9.72 9.73 -11.62
CA HIS A 365 9.47 8.32 -11.26
C HIS A 365 8.00 7.91 -11.27
N GLY A 366 7.07 8.84 -11.53
CA GLY A 366 5.64 8.52 -11.60
C GLY A 366 5.04 8.20 -10.25
N HIS A 367 4.16 7.19 -10.22
CA HIS A 367 3.41 6.81 -9.02
C HIS A 367 4.30 6.27 -7.90
N ASP A 368 5.37 5.53 -8.23
CA ASP A 368 6.27 4.93 -7.23
C ASP A 368 7.20 5.95 -6.55
N ALA A 369 7.16 7.24 -6.92
CA ALA A 369 8.08 8.25 -6.41
C ALA A 369 8.17 8.29 -4.88
N PHE A 370 7.04 8.11 -4.13
CA PHE A 370 7.06 8.11 -2.67
C PHE A 370 7.79 6.91 -2.04
N LEU A 371 8.17 5.90 -2.84
CA LEU A 371 8.90 4.70 -2.41
C LEU A 371 10.37 4.70 -2.82
N ILE A 372 10.79 5.63 -3.69
CA ILE A 372 12.12 5.64 -4.28
C ILE A 372 13.08 6.47 -3.44
N ASP A 373 14.18 5.87 -3.01
CA ASP A 373 15.15 6.47 -2.07
C ASP A 373 15.64 7.86 -2.52
N SER A 374 15.85 8.11 -3.82
CA SER A 374 16.25 9.41 -4.32
C SER A 374 15.23 10.53 -4.12
N GLU A 375 13.95 10.17 -3.96
CA GLU A 375 12.83 11.10 -3.77
C GLU A 375 12.52 11.37 -2.29
N LEU A 376 12.97 10.48 -1.39
CA LEU A 376 12.68 10.57 0.05
C LEU A 376 13.18 11.84 0.73
N PRO A 377 14.30 12.47 0.34
CA PRO A 377 14.73 13.74 0.93
C PRO A 377 13.68 14.85 0.81
N MET A 378 13.10 15.04 -0.38
CA MET A 378 12.05 16.06 -0.57
C MET A 378 10.78 15.72 0.24
N LEU A 379 10.43 14.45 0.34
CA LEU A 379 9.30 14.00 1.16
C LEU A 379 9.59 14.23 2.66
N LYS A 380 10.83 13.98 3.12
CA LYS A 380 11.27 14.24 4.50
C LYS A 380 11.10 15.69 4.88
N ASP A 381 11.52 16.61 4.02
CA ASP A 381 11.43 18.06 4.26
C ASP A 381 9.99 18.55 4.48
N LEU A 382 9.00 17.78 4.02
CA LEU A 382 7.57 18.07 4.25
C LEU A 382 7.02 17.33 5.48
N VAL A 383 7.32 16.04 5.62
CA VAL A 383 6.71 15.16 6.62
C VAL A 383 7.28 15.42 8.01
N GLU A 384 8.58 15.59 8.14
CA GLU A 384 9.22 15.80 9.46
C GLU A 384 8.69 17.04 10.19
N PRO A 385 8.69 18.26 9.59
CA PRO A 385 8.16 19.45 10.26
C PRO A 385 6.63 19.39 10.45
N PHE A 386 5.90 18.71 9.55
CA PHE A 386 4.47 18.53 9.69
C PHE A 386 4.13 17.65 10.91
N LEU A 387 4.83 16.54 11.10
CA LEU A 387 4.66 15.65 12.26
C LEU A 387 5.09 16.34 13.55
N ALA A 388 6.20 17.08 13.55
CA ALA A 388 6.66 17.84 14.72
C ALA A 388 5.57 18.82 15.19
N LYS A 389 5.02 19.60 14.27
CA LYS A 389 3.93 20.56 14.57
C LYS A 389 2.63 19.88 15.02
N ALA A 390 2.32 18.67 14.53
CA ALA A 390 1.17 17.91 14.97
C ALA A 390 1.36 17.31 16.38
N TYR A 391 2.62 17.02 16.76
CA TYR A 391 2.95 16.47 18.06
C TYR A 391 2.94 17.51 19.16
N GLU A 392 3.32 18.77 18.85
CA GLU A 392 3.31 19.91 19.76
C GLU A 392 1.91 20.48 20.02
N ALA A 393 0.95 20.21 19.13
CA ALA A 393 -0.45 20.67 19.22
C ALA A 393 -1.33 19.68 19.99
#